data_a13d32c55e516f4300d66f638db20ac8
#
_entry.id   a13d32c55e516f4300d66f638db20ac8
#
_cell.length_a   1.000
_cell.length_b   1.000
_cell.length_c   1.000
_cell.angle_alpha   90.00
_cell.angle_beta   90.00
_cell.angle_gamma   90.00
#
_symmetry.space_group_name_H-M   'P 1'
#
loop_
_entity.id
_entity.type
_entity.pdbx_description
1 polymer ?
#
loop_
_entity_poly.entity_id
_entity_poly.type
_entity_poly.pdbx_seq_one_letter_code
_entity_poly.pdbx_strand_id
1 'polypeptide(L)'
;VTGLELEGDWKIVHTNRGDFKTLGVVYAAGAHPRLAGFTGESEFRGHGVAYCATCDGEFFTDRTIFVIGGGYASVEEGLFLTKYGKKIIMVVRRDDFSINSAAVEELKENPKVELHFNTEVARVEGDSAVRRVVLKDRKTGEETVYESGPDDFYGVFVFVGYTPENELIKGQVELNPQGYVIADRNQKTNIDGVYAAG
;
A
#
# COMPACT_ATOMS: atom_id res chain seq x y z
N VAL A 1 8.46 17.93 -13.63
CA VAL A 1 8.81 17.31 -14.92
C VAL A 1 7.51 16.97 -15.63
N THR A 2 7.44 17.32 -16.91
CA THR A 2 6.22 17.11 -17.74
C THR A 2 6.45 16.12 -18.86
N GLY A 3 7.71 15.76 -19.16
CA GLY A 3 8.07 14.80 -20.18
C GLY A 3 9.56 14.48 -20.18
N LEU A 4 9.92 13.39 -20.84
CA LEU A 4 11.30 12.96 -21.03
C LEU A 4 11.50 12.48 -22.46
N GLU A 5 12.63 12.84 -23.07
CA GLU A 5 13.15 12.22 -24.28
C GLU A 5 14.46 11.53 -23.94
N LEU A 6 14.46 10.21 -23.99
CA LEU A 6 15.55 9.40 -23.43
C LEU A 6 16.46 8.75 -24.49
N GLU A 7 16.11 8.85 -25.78
CA GLU A 7 16.91 8.30 -26.87
C GLU A 7 18.07 9.23 -27.26
N GLY A 8 19.13 8.66 -27.87
CA GLY A 8 20.31 9.38 -28.34
C GLY A 8 21.31 9.74 -27.21
N ASP A 9 22.40 10.44 -27.60
CA ASP A 9 23.50 10.80 -26.70
C ASP A 9 23.08 11.85 -25.65
N TRP A 10 22.14 12.71 -26.00
CA TRP A 10 21.60 13.74 -25.14
C TRP A 10 20.17 13.40 -24.77
N LYS A 11 19.87 13.46 -23.47
CA LYS A 11 18.53 13.33 -22.91
C LYS A 11 17.92 14.71 -22.74
N ILE A 12 16.61 14.82 -22.91
CA ILE A 12 15.87 16.07 -22.70
C ILE A 12 14.85 15.86 -21.57
N VAL A 13 14.90 16.72 -20.57
CA VAL A 13 13.95 16.75 -19.46
C VAL A 13 13.06 17.97 -19.62
N HIS A 14 11.82 17.77 -20.00
CA HIS A 14 10.81 18.83 -20.12
C HIS A 14 10.24 19.18 -18.74
N THR A 15 10.17 20.46 -18.47
CA THR A 15 9.57 20.97 -17.22
C THR A 15 8.68 22.18 -17.49
N ASN A 16 7.87 22.55 -16.50
CA ASN A 16 7.08 23.78 -16.54
C ASN A 16 7.93 25.07 -16.48
N ARG A 17 9.27 24.95 -16.37
CA ARG A 17 10.23 26.07 -16.35
C ARG A 17 11.20 26.05 -17.53
N GLY A 18 10.97 25.19 -18.52
CA GLY A 18 11.81 25.00 -19.70
C GLY A 18 12.46 23.63 -19.75
N ASP A 19 13.22 23.40 -20.82
CA ASP A 19 13.82 22.11 -21.13
C ASP A 19 15.29 22.08 -20.69
N PHE A 20 15.69 20.94 -20.16
CA PHE A 20 17.07 20.70 -19.74
C PHE A 20 17.68 19.58 -20.59
N LYS A 21 18.82 19.89 -21.22
CA LYS A 21 19.62 18.91 -21.97
C LYS A 21 20.70 18.32 -21.07
N THR A 22 20.78 16.99 -20.99
CA THR A 22 21.72 16.29 -20.12
C THR A 22 22.27 15.01 -20.77
N LEU A 23 23.43 14.55 -20.32
CA LEU A 23 24.04 13.28 -20.75
C LEU A 23 23.43 12.05 -20.06
N GLY A 24 22.82 12.23 -18.90
CA GLY A 24 22.24 11.11 -18.15
C GLY A 24 21.06 11.53 -17.30
N VAL A 25 20.18 10.55 -17.04
CA VAL A 25 19.00 10.69 -16.18
C VAL A 25 19.00 9.58 -15.15
N VAL A 26 18.78 9.92 -13.88
CA VAL A 26 18.45 8.96 -12.81
C VAL A 26 16.96 9.12 -12.52
N TYR A 27 16.20 8.07 -12.82
CA TYR A 27 14.76 8.03 -12.56
C TYR A 27 14.51 7.46 -11.16
N ALA A 28 14.04 8.30 -10.26
CA ALA A 28 13.79 7.98 -8.86
C ALA A 28 12.43 8.56 -8.41
N ALA A 29 11.38 8.36 -9.24
CA ALA A 29 10.06 8.95 -9.02
C ALA A 29 9.26 8.29 -7.88
N GLY A 30 9.72 7.13 -7.39
CA GLY A 30 9.09 6.43 -6.28
C GLY A 30 7.85 5.62 -6.68
N ALA A 31 7.01 5.37 -5.70
CA ALA A 31 5.76 4.62 -5.84
C ALA A 31 4.74 5.13 -4.81
N HIS A 32 3.46 4.94 -5.08
CA HIS A 32 2.39 5.25 -4.13
C HIS A 32 1.65 3.98 -3.70
N PRO A 33 1.07 3.95 -2.50
CA PRO A 33 0.26 2.83 -2.04
C PRO A 33 -0.91 2.57 -2.99
N ARG A 34 -1.13 1.31 -3.31
CA ARG A 34 -2.30 0.89 -4.09
C ARG A 34 -3.54 0.95 -3.21
N LEU A 35 -4.63 1.45 -3.76
CA LEU A 35 -5.93 1.43 -3.08
C LEU A 35 -6.49 0.00 -3.04
N ALA A 36 -7.16 -0.36 -1.96
CA ALA A 36 -7.93 -1.60 -1.85
C ALA A 36 -9.26 -1.51 -2.61
N GLY A 37 -9.81 -0.30 -2.76
CA GLY A 37 -10.97 0.02 -3.59
C GLY A 37 -12.32 -0.07 -2.87
N PHE A 38 -12.35 -0.06 -1.54
CA PHE A 38 -13.60 -0.05 -0.78
C PHE A 38 -14.21 1.36 -0.67
N THR A 39 -15.50 1.43 -0.45
CA THR A 39 -16.20 2.71 -0.25
C THR A 39 -15.72 3.41 1.03
N GLY A 40 -15.45 4.70 0.96
CA GLY A 40 -14.92 5.50 2.07
C GLY A 40 -13.38 5.49 2.18
N GLU A 41 -12.64 4.66 1.42
CA GLU A 41 -11.18 4.58 1.53
C GLU A 41 -10.49 5.92 1.33
N SER A 42 -10.84 6.64 0.29
CA SER A 42 -10.24 7.95 -0.03
C SER A 42 -10.77 9.06 0.88
N GLU A 43 -12.02 8.99 1.30
CA GLU A 43 -12.68 9.97 2.17
C GLU A 43 -12.02 9.99 3.56
N PHE A 44 -11.77 8.79 4.12
CA PHE A 44 -11.19 8.65 5.46
C PHE A 44 -9.65 8.56 5.46
N ARG A 45 -8.99 8.82 4.34
CA ARG A 45 -7.53 8.85 4.29
C ARG A 45 -6.98 9.93 5.21
N GLY A 46 -6.14 9.53 6.20
CA GLY A 46 -5.64 10.39 7.27
C GLY A 46 -6.65 10.65 8.40
N HIS A 47 -7.88 10.11 8.32
CA HIS A 47 -8.93 10.22 9.33
C HIS A 47 -9.42 8.83 9.79
N GLY A 48 -8.54 7.85 9.80
CA GLY A 48 -8.82 6.47 10.17
C GLY A 48 -8.30 5.46 9.16
N VAL A 49 -8.21 5.81 7.87
CA VAL A 49 -7.55 4.99 6.85
C VAL A 49 -6.11 5.44 6.66
N ALA A 50 -5.16 4.50 6.77
CA ALA A 50 -3.72 4.73 6.74
C ALA A 50 -2.99 3.70 5.85
N TYR A 51 -1.77 4.06 5.41
CA TYR A 51 -0.94 3.24 4.52
C TYR A 51 0.49 3.04 5.06
N CYS A 52 0.77 3.49 6.27
CA CYS A 52 2.08 3.40 6.92
C CYS A 52 1.90 3.10 8.40
N ALA A 53 2.23 1.89 8.84
CA ALA A 53 2.07 1.50 10.25
C ALA A 53 3.04 2.25 11.17
N THR A 54 4.29 2.44 10.73
CA THR A 54 5.30 3.16 11.51
C THR A 54 5.02 4.67 11.62
N CYS A 55 4.28 5.24 10.66
CA CYS A 55 3.90 6.66 10.67
C CYS A 55 2.69 6.93 11.57
N ASP A 56 1.68 6.05 11.46
CA ASP A 56 0.34 6.35 11.95
C ASP A 56 -0.11 5.40 13.09
N GLY A 57 0.61 4.29 13.35
CA GLY A 57 0.18 3.25 14.30
C GLY A 57 -0.06 3.75 15.72
N GLU A 58 0.76 4.68 16.20
CA GLU A 58 0.65 5.26 17.54
C GLU A 58 -0.68 6.00 17.78
N PHE A 59 -1.27 6.62 16.74
CA PHE A 59 -2.57 7.30 16.85
C PHE A 59 -3.73 6.35 17.18
N PHE A 60 -3.53 5.05 16.99
CA PHE A 60 -4.51 4.00 17.25
C PHE A 60 -4.19 3.17 18.49
N THR A 61 -3.42 3.74 19.44
CA THR A 61 -3.14 3.08 20.73
C THR A 61 -4.44 2.77 21.47
N ASP A 62 -4.54 1.52 21.96
CA ASP A 62 -5.74 0.97 22.62
C ASP A 62 -7.03 0.96 21.76
N ARG A 63 -6.88 1.03 20.43
CA ARG A 63 -7.97 0.93 19.47
C ARG A 63 -7.98 -0.43 18.76
N THR A 64 -9.10 -0.76 18.14
CA THR A 64 -9.16 -1.87 17.19
C THR A 64 -8.65 -1.42 15.84
N ILE A 65 -7.73 -2.17 15.27
CA ILE A 65 -7.09 -1.87 13.99
C ILE A 65 -7.41 -2.98 12.99
N PHE A 66 -7.91 -2.60 11.83
CA PHE A 66 -8.07 -3.48 10.67
C PHE A 66 -6.84 -3.37 9.79
N VAL A 67 -6.28 -4.52 9.39
CA VAL A 67 -5.13 -4.60 8.49
C VAL A 67 -5.54 -5.33 7.23
N ILE A 68 -5.52 -4.63 6.10
CA ILE A 68 -5.98 -5.15 4.81
C ILE A 68 -4.79 -5.60 3.99
N GLY A 69 -4.74 -6.89 3.66
CA GLY A 69 -3.70 -7.49 2.85
C GLY A 69 -3.33 -8.88 3.33
N GLY A 70 -2.66 -9.65 2.47
CA GLY A 70 -2.22 -11.02 2.79
C GLY A 70 -0.79 -11.30 2.30
N GLY A 71 -0.02 -10.27 1.98
CA GLY A 71 1.36 -10.36 1.57
C GLY A 71 2.35 -10.04 2.70
N TYR A 72 3.64 -9.96 2.36
CA TYR A 72 4.72 -9.71 3.30
C TYR A 72 4.49 -8.44 4.13
N ALA A 73 4.23 -7.31 3.48
CA ALA A 73 4.02 -6.04 4.17
C ALA A 73 2.86 -6.09 5.16
N SER A 74 1.73 -6.70 4.80
CA SER A 74 0.57 -6.77 5.70
C SER A 74 0.81 -7.63 6.94
N VAL A 75 1.63 -8.68 6.84
CA VAL A 75 1.99 -9.54 7.96
C VAL A 75 2.95 -8.83 8.91
N GLU A 76 4.04 -8.28 8.41
CA GLU A 76 5.04 -7.56 9.22
C GLU A 76 4.46 -6.31 9.87
N GLU A 77 3.71 -5.51 9.11
CA GLU A 77 3.08 -4.30 9.63
C GLU A 77 1.92 -4.63 10.59
N GLY A 78 1.20 -5.72 10.36
CA GLY A 78 0.18 -6.24 11.28
C GLY A 78 0.78 -6.63 12.63
N LEU A 79 1.90 -7.35 12.63
CA LEU A 79 2.66 -7.64 13.86
C LEU A 79 3.15 -6.37 14.55
N PHE A 80 3.71 -5.43 13.79
CA PHE A 80 4.15 -4.15 14.34
C PHE A 80 3.00 -3.41 15.04
N LEU A 81 1.81 -3.39 14.44
CA LEU A 81 0.62 -2.72 14.99
C LEU A 81 0.10 -3.36 16.28
N THR A 82 0.44 -4.63 16.60
CA THR A 82 0.10 -5.24 17.88
C THR A 82 0.70 -4.53 19.09
N LYS A 83 1.75 -3.72 18.89
CA LYS A 83 2.36 -2.89 19.93
C LYS A 83 1.43 -1.78 20.41
N TYR A 84 0.56 -1.30 19.53
CA TYR A 84 -0.33 -0.18 19.78
C TYR A 84 -1.78 -0.63 19.96
N GLY A 85 -2.30 -1.40 19.02
CA GLY A 85 -3.69 -1.83 19.03
C GLY A 85 -4.05 -2.75 20.19
N LYS A 86 -5.25 -2.58 20.72
CA LYS A 86 -5.85 -3.56 21.65
C LYS A 86 -6.26 -4.85 20.93
N LYS A 87 -6.64 -4.72 19.66
CA LYS A 87 -7.04 -5.82 18.77
C LYS A 87 -6.65 -5.51 17.33
N ILE A 88 -6.10 -6.49 16.64
CA ILE A 88 -5.76 -6.42 15.23
C ILE A 88 -6.65 -7.38 14.46
N ILE A 89 -7.38 -6.90 13.47
CA ILE A 89 -8.24 -7.70 12.61
C ILE A 89 -7.60 -7.74 11.22
N MET A 90 -7.02 -8.89 10.88
CA MET A 90 -6.42 -9.12 9.57
C MET A 90 -7.50 -9.46 8.56
N VAL A 91 -7.60 -8.69 7.48
CA VAL A 91 -8.58 -8.89 6.41
C VAL A 91 -7.86 -9.34 5.14
N VAL A 92 -7.98 -10.62 4.84
CA VAL A 92 -7.26 -11.29 3.76
C VAL A 92 -8.26 -11.81 2.72
N ARG A 93 -8.19 -11.30 1.49
CA ARG A 93 -9.13 -11.67 0.42
C ARG A 93 -8.99 -13.09 -0.12
N ARG A 94 -7.89 -13.78 0.21
CA ARG A 94 -7.60 -15.18 -0.14
C ARG A 94 -7.92 -16.11 1.02
N ASP A 95 -7.84 -17.40 0.77
CA ASP A 95 -8.02 -18.45 1.78
C ASP A 95 -6.83 -18.62 2.74
N ASP A 96 -5.68 -18.01 2.42
CA ASP A 96 -4.52 -17.95 3.28
C ASP A 96 -3.63 -16.75 2.89
N PHE A 97 -2.60 -16.49 3.67
CA PHE A 97 -1.53 -15.55 3.32
C PHE A 97 -0.80 -16.00 2.05
N SER A 98 -0.30 -15.05 1.28
CA SER A 98 0.45 -15.34 0.04
C SER A 98 1.93 -15.63 0.28
N ILE A 99 2.35 -15.66 1.53
CA ILE A 99 3.72 -15.90 1.99
C ILE A 99 3.72 -17.00 3.06
N ASN A 100 4.86 -17.67 3.19
CA ASN A 100 5.14 -18.59 4.28
C ASN A 100 6.40 -18.09 4.99
N SER A 101 6.27 -17.64 6.23
CA SER A 101 7.38 -17.10 7.04
C SER A 101 7.09 -17.28 8.53
N ALA A 102 8.13 -17.20 9.35
CA ALA A 102 7.99 -17.23 10.81
C ALA A 102 7.05 -16.12 11.33
N ALA A 103 7.02 -14.98 10.66
CA ALA A 103 6.12 -13.87 11.02
C ALA A 103 4.63 -14.23 10.85
N VAL A 104 4.30 -15.10 9.90
CA VAL A 104 2.91 -15.60 9.73
C VAL A 104 2.50 -16.45 10.93
N GLU A 105 3.37 -17.32 11.40
CA GLU A 105 3.08 -18.16 12.58
C GLU A 105 2.99 -17.30 13.84
N GLU A 106 3.89 -16.35 14.04
CA GLU A 106 3.83 -15.40 15.15
C GLU A 106 2.53 -14.58 15.13
N LEU A 107 2.09 -14.14 13.94
CA LEU A 107 0.84 -13.41 13.79
C LEU A 107 -0.38 -14.29 14.14
N LYS A 108 -0.40 -15.55 13.68
CA LYS A 108 -1.47 -16.51 13.97
C LYS A 108 -1.57 -16.86 15.45
N GLU A 109 -0.45 -16.90 16.15
CA GLU A 109 -0.38 -17.23 17.59
C GLU A 109 -0.63 -16.02 18.50
N ASN A 110 -0.63 -14.81 17.98
CA ASN A 110 -0.76 -13.60 18.76
C ASN A 110 -2.21 -13.42 19.27
N PRO A 111 -2.43 -13.36 20.60
CA PRO A 111 -3.79 -13.30 21.18
C PRO A 111 -4.56 -12.01 20.86
N LYS A 112 -3.87 -10.97 20.38
CA LYS A 112 -4.51 -9.74 19.92
C LYS A 112 -5.02 -9.83 18.49
N VAL A 113 -4.64 -10.86 17.73
CA VAL A 113 -4.90 -10.97 16.30
C VAL A 113 -6.12 -11.86 16.02
N GLU A 114 -7.03 -11.35 15.20
CA GLU A 114 -8.14 -12.09 14.62
C GLU A 114 -7.96 -12.14 13.11
N LEU A 115 -8.15 -13.31 12.51
CA LEU A 115 -7.91 -13.56 11.09
C LEU A 115 -9.22 -13.75 10.33
N HIS A 116 -9.46 -12.96 9.32
CA HIS A 116 -10.58 -13.09 8.39
C HIS A 116 -10.05 -13.38 6.98
N PHE A 117 -10.03 -14.65 6.62
CA PHE A 117 -9.72 -15.10 5.26
C PHE A 117 -10.96 -15.06 4.36
N ASN A 118 -10.74 -15.05 3.05
CA ASN A 118 -11.78 -14.90 2.02
C ASN A 118 -12.67 -13.66 2.24
N THR A 119 -12.11 -12.62 2.86
CA THR A 119 -12.84 -11.45 3.33
C THR A 119 -12.24 -10.19 2.73
N GLU A 120 -13.08 -9.23 2.44
CA GLU A 120 -12.69 -7.89 2.00
C GLU A 120 -13.44 -6.83 2.82
N VAL A 121 -12.89 -5.61 2.89
CA VAL A 121 -13.64 -4.46 3.39
C VAL A 121 -14.57 -4.01 2.28
N ALA A 122 -15.86 -3.97 2.55
CA ALA A 122 -16.86 -3.45 1.61
C ALA A 122 -16.93 -1.92 1.68
N ARG A 123 -16.97 -1.39 2.90
CA ARG A 123 -17.04 0.05 3.14
C ARG A 123 -16.60 0.42 4.56
N VAL A 124 -16.21 1.66 4.71
CA VAL A 124 -16.02 2.33 6.01
C VAL A 124 -16.91 3.55 6.06
N GLU A 125 -17.42 3.86 7.24
CA GLU A 125 -18.32 4.98 7.49
C GLU A 125 -17.92 5.66 8.80
N GLY A 126 -18.26 6.92 8.96
CA GLY A 126 -17.96 7.66 10.18
C GLY A 126 -18.28 9.15 10.07
N ASP A 127 -17.69 9.90 10.97
CA ASP A 127 -17.77 11.37 11.05
C ASP A 127 -16.38 11.98 10.78
N SER A 128 -15.70 12.45 11.81
CA SER A 128 -14.31 12.92 11.74
C SER A 128 -13.28 11.76 11.79
N ALA A 129 -13.73 10.54 12.03
CA ALA A 129 -12.94 9.32 12.07
C ALA A 129 -13.77 8.11 11.63
N VAL A 130 -13.14 6.99 11.34
CA VAL A 130 -13.84 5.74 11.00
C VAL A 130 -14.52 5.18 12.24
N ARG A 131 -15.87 5.14 12.22
CA ARG A 131 -16.72 4.60 13.29
C ARG A 131 -17.29 3.24 12.97
N ARG A 132 -17.37 2.89 11.70
CA ARG A 132 -17.97 1.66 11.24
C ARG A 132 -17.15 1.06 10.12
N VAL A 133 -16.92 -0.25 10.22
CA VAL A 133 -16.24 -1.05 9.21
C VAL A 133 -17.16 -2.21 8.84
N VAL A 134 -17.41 -2.38 7.56
CA VAL A 134 -18.20 -3.48 7.04
C VAL A 134 -17.30 -4.40 6.26
N LEU A 135 -17.17 -5.62 6.75
CA LEU A 135 -16.48 -6.72 6.06
C LEU A 135 -17.48 -7.52 5.25
N LYS A 136 -17.02 -8.06 4.12
CA LYS A 136 -17.81 -8.94 3.26
C LYS A 136 -17.07 -10.24 2.99
N ASP A 137 -17.68 -11.35 3.31
CA ASP A 137 -17.20 -12.67 2.90
C ASP A 137 -17.33 -12.80 1.37
N ARG A 138 -16.24 -13.12 0.70
CA ARG A 138 -16.17 -13.20 -0.77
C ARG A 138 -16.80 -14.47 -1.35
N LYS A 139 -17.01 -15.51 -0.52
CA LYS A 139 -17.60 -16.77 -0.93
C LYS A 139 -19.13 -16.75 -0.77
N THR A 140 -19.60 -16.24 0.35
CA THR A 140 -21.04 -16.23 0.70
C THR A 140 -21.72 -14.91 0.35
N GLY A 141 -20.94 -13.80 0.31
CA GLY A 141 -21.47 -12.44 0.16
C GLY A 141 -22.03 -11.86 1.46
N GLU A 142 -21.94 -12.58 2.58
CA GLU A 142 -22.44 -12.15 3.88
C GLU A 142 -21.62 -10.96 4.39
N GLU A 143 -22.29 -9.96 4.97
CA GLU A 143 -21.65 -8.79 5.59
C GLU A 143 -21.60 -8.92 7.11
N THR A 144 -20.43 -8.63 7.67
CA THR A 144 -20.21 -8.48 9.10
C THR A 144 -19.93 -7.01 9.40
N VAL A 145 -20.68 -6.44 10.34
CA VAL A 145 -20.59 -5.03 10.71
C VAL A 145 -19.86 -4.87 12.05
N TYR A 146 -18.84 -4.05 12.05
CA TYR A 146 -18.16 -3.59 13.25
C TYR A 146 -18.55 -2.12 13.48
N GLU A 147 -19.03 -1.80 14.67
CA GLU A 147 -19.46 -0.48 15.06
C GLU A 147 -18.78 -0.06 16.35
N SER A 148 -18.14 1.10 16.36
CA SER A 148 -17.44 1.62 17.54
C SER A 148 -18.42 2.27 18.52
N GLY A 149 -18.04 2.29 19.80
CA GLY A 149 -18.73 3.12 20.77
C GLY A 149 -18.56 4.62 20.47
N PRO A 150 -19.32 5.49 21.16
CA PRO A 150 -19.35 6.93 20.89
C PRO A 150 -17.99 7.62 21.05
N ASP A 151 -17.14 7.12 21.95
CA ASP A 151 -15.79 7.66 22.24
C ASP A 151 -14.67 6.81 21.62
N ASP A 152 -15.00 5.81 20.78
CA ASP A 152 -14.05 4.90 20.14
C ASP A 152 -14.08 5.10 18.62
N PHE A 153 -13.00 4.72 17.93
CA PHE A 153 -12.87 4.74 16.48
C PHE A 153 -11.91 3.66 16.02
N TYR A 154 -11.91 3.36 14.74
CA TYR A 154 -11.10 2.31 14.14
C TYR A 154 -9.92 2.86 13.35
N GLY A 155 -8.79 2.14 13.37
CA GLY A 155 -7.74 2.24 12.36
C GLY A 155 -7.96 1.23 11.25
N VAL A 156 -7.75 1.63 10.01
CA VAL A 156 -7.83 0.76 8.83
C VAL A 156 -6.56 0.94 8.02
N PHE A 157 -5.65 -0.01 8.12
CA PHE A 157 -4.34 0.03 7.46
C PHE A 157 -4.35 -0.81 6.20
N VAL A 158 -3.95 -0.23 5.07
CA VAL A 158 -4.06 -0.85 3.75
C VAL A 158 -2.68 -1.21 3.22
N PHE A 159 -2.39 -2.52 3.10
CA PHE A 159 -1.13 -3.08 2.61
C PHE A 159 -1.34 -4.04 1.44
N VAL A 160 -1.88 -3.52 0.34
CA VAL A 160 -2.20 -4.31 -0.86
C VAL A 160 -1.21 -4.11 -2.00
N GLY A 161 -0.04 -3.53 -1.68
CA GLY A 161 1.06 -3.27 -2.61
C GLY A 161 1.19 -1.82 -2.99
N TYR A 162 2.13 -1.56 -3.91
CA TYR A 162 2.45 -0.24 -4.42
C TYR A 162 2.30 -0.18 -5.93
N THR A 163 2.04 1.00 -6.46
CA THR A 163 2.07 1.29 -7.90
C THR A 163 3.26 2.21 -8.16
N PRO A 164 4.24 1.79 -8.97
CA PRO A 164 5.37 2.63 -9.31
C PRO A 164 4.93 3.83 -10.17
N GLU A 165 5.55 4.97 -9.91
CA GLU A 165 5.39 6.17 -10.72
C GLU A 165 6.22 6.02 -12.00
N ASN A 166 5.62 5.58 -13.09
CA ASN A 166 6.31 5.26 -14.33
C ASN A 166 5.75 5.97 -15.57
N GLU A 167 4.75 6.83 -15.45
CA GLU A 167 4.05 7.46 -16.56
C GLU A 167 4.98 8.26 -17.50
N LEU A 168 6.03 8.91 -16.94
CA LEU A 168 6.97 9.70 -17.73
C LEU A 168 7.94 8.86 -18.58
N ILE A 169 8.12 7.59 -18.23
CA ILE A 169 9.10 6.70 -18.89
C ILE A 169 8.46 5.50 -19.57
N LYS A 170 7.16 5.33 -19.39
CA LYS A 170 6.38 4.25 -19.99
C LYS A 170 6.46 4.30 -21.50
N GLY A 171 6.77 3.14 -22.11
CA GLY A 171 6.98 3.04 -23.56
C GLY A 171 8.35 3.49 -24.06
N GLN A 172 9.22 4.03 -23.19
CA GLN A 172 10.61 4.35 -23.50
C GLN A 172 11.56 3.34 -22.88
N VAL A 173 11.41 3.02 -21.59
CA VAL A 173 12.23 2.01 -20.89
C VAL A 173 11.48 0.69 -20.71
N GLU A 174 12.22 -0.39 -20.55
CA GLU A 174 11.66 -1.70 -20.27
C GLU A 174 11.10 -1.76 -18.83
N LEU A 175 9.85 -2.21 -18.72
CA LEU A 175 9.16 -2.39 -17.45
C LEU A 175 8.82 -3.88 -17.24
N ASN A 176 8.85 -4.33 -15.98
CA ASN A 176 8.34 -5.64 -15.63
C ASN A 176 6.80 -5.67 -15.64
N PRO A 177 6.15 -6.86 -15.53
CA PRO A 177 4.68 -6.95 -15.51
C PRO A 177 3.98 -6.15 -14.40
N GLN A 178 4.72 -5.79 -13.33
CA GLN A 178 4.21 -4.98 -12.22
C GLN A 178 4.40 -3.47 -12.42
N GLY A 179 5.06 -3.07 -13.54
CA GLY A 179 5.30 -1.67 -13.91
C GLY A 179 6.60 -1.08 -13.36
N TYR A 180 7.45 -1.87 -12.70
CA TYR A 180 8.76 -1.40 -12.25
C TYR A 180 9.77 -1.41 -13.39
N VAL A 181 10.70 -0.45 -13.38
CA VAL A 181 11.79 -0.38 -14.36
C VAL A 181 12.71 -1.58 -14.20
N ILE A 182 13.03 -2.23 -15.34
CA ILE A 182 14.04 -3.28 -15.37
C ILE A 182 15.41 -2.62 -15.40
N ALA A 183 16.23 -2.86 -14.38
CA ALA A 183 17.59 -2.35 -14.28
C ALA A 183 18.56 -3.46 -13.87
N ASP A 184 19.82 -3.31 -14.30
CA ASP A 184 20.90 -4.22 -13.90
C ASP A 184 21.45 -3.90 -12.48
N ARG A 185 22.47 -4.61 -12.05
CA ARG A 185 23.12 -4.41 -10.74
C ARG A 185 23.80 -3.03 -10.58
N ASN A 186 24.07 -2.35 -11.68
CA ASN A 186 24.59 -0.98 -11.73
C ASN A 186 23.50 0.07 -11.88
N GLN A 187 22.23 -0.34 -11.72
CA GLN A 187 21.04 0.50 -11.88
C GLN A 187 20.81 1.01 -13.32
N LYS A 188 21.50 0.41 -14.32
CA LYS A 188 21.32 0.76 -15.73
C LYS A 188 20.06 0.15 -16.30
N THR A 189 19.29 0.96 -17.01
CA THR A 189 18.14 0.49 -17.80
C THR A 189 18.59 -0.02 -19.16
N ASN A 190 17.65 -0.40 -20.01
CA ASN A 190 17.90 -0.75 -21.43
C ASN A 190 18.31 0.45 -22.29
N ILE A 191 18.26 1.68 -21.80
CA ILE A 191 18.67 2.90 -22.51
C ILE A 191 19.99 3.39 -21.91
N ASP A 192 21.01 3.60 -22.77
CA ASP A 192 22.29 4.12 -22.31
C ASP A 192 22.16 5.52 -21.72
N GLY A 193 22.86 5.78 -20.60
CA GLY A 193 22.74 7.03 -19.85
C GLY A 193 21.46 7.18 -19.02
N VAL A 194 20.58 6.16 -18.98
CA VAL A 194 19.36 6.17 -18.14
C VAL A 194 19.47 5.12 -17.04
N TYR A 195 19.29 5.57 -15.82
CA TYR A 195 19.41 4.77 -14.59
C TYR A 195 18.11 4.82 -13.80
N ALA A 196 17.79 3.77 -13.03
CA ALA A 196 16.65 3.74 -12.14
C ALA A 196 17.11 3.49 -10.71
N ALA A 197 16.46 4.13 -9.74
CA ALA A 197 16.72 4.00 -8.31
C ALA A 197 15.41 3.98 -7.50
N GLY A 198 15.37 3.12 -6.45
CA GLY A 198 14.23 2.99 -5.55
C GLY A 198 13.49 1.66 -5.61
#